data_199b498ce8ec4a98327b5bdb529de9a7
#
_entry.id   199b498ce8ec4a98327b5bdb529de9a7
#
_cell.length_a   1.000
_cell.length_b   1.000
_cell.length_c   1.000
_cell.angle_alpha   90.00
_cell.angle_beta   90.00
_cell.angle_gamma   90.00
#
_symmetry.space_group_name_H-M   'P 1'
#
loop_
_entity.id
_entity.type
_entity.pdbx_description
1 polymer ?
#
loop_
_entity_poly.entity_id
_entity_poly.type
_entity_poly.pdbx_seq_one_letter_code
_entity_poly.pdbx_strand_id
1 'polypeptide(L)'
;KIRNITYDTIQKTILCGSIYLGYDLFVCPHCGNESIVPHKCHSKLCTSCGTKEAKLRAAHISSIALDAKHRHIVFTIPKHLRGYFIKDRSLLNLLFIAARNTLACVFNDAKYRKIKMKKLFIKKSKCSYSYKNDRNKIIFGSVLTLHTFGRDLKWNPHIHCLVCEEAFDTKKNKMKNFSFISYEKLRKTWMYQVLDLLSKQELENFNYLKQRFYKELVNGFYVYAKKKEKDNDDNNVDDCVNYITRYTSRPPMAENRIIKYEDDKKMIRWWYNRHEDEKYIEVYESVENFINNLILHCPDENFKMVRYYGFYSNRNKKLLEKVYELYGKKKKKRIRNLKERKKDLKNKLDHLKYRTHMIESFQKDPLLCSCGSLMKCEYTYDPFEGGTPNDRLYSEKCINDCRRYTYQNETYCLWPYCQCS
;
A
#
# COMPACT_ATOMS: atom_id res chain seq x y z
N LYS A 1 3.75 -24.67 1.89
CA LYS A 1 4.90 -24.17 2.67
C LYS A 1 4.78 -22.65 2.80
N ILE A 2 4.81 -22.14 4.03
CA ILE A 2 4.78 -20.69 4.31
C ILE A 2 6.11 -20.08 3.84
N ARG A 3 6.06 -18.89 3.22
CA ARG A 3 7.27 -18.15 2.78
C ARG A 3 8.01 -17.60 4.00
N ASN A 4 9.35 -17.59 3.97
CA ASN A 4 10.17 -17.08 5.08
C ASN A 4 9.78 -15.64 5.46
N ILE A 5 9.66 -14.74 4.47
CA ILE A 5 9.24 -13.35 4.73
C ILE A 5 7.86 -13.24 5.41
N THR A 6 6.97 -14.20 5.16
CA THR A 6 5.66 -14.21 5.82
C THR A 6 5.80 -14.60 7.29
N TYR A 7 6.65 -15.59 7.58
CA TYR A 7 6.96 -16.01 8.94
C TYR A 7 7.56 -14.84 9.75
N ASP A 8 8.61 -14.21 9.22
CA ASP A 8 9.27 -13.06 9.85
C ASP A 8 8.28 -11.89 10.09
N THR A 9 7.40 -11.65 9.11
CA THR A 9 6.37 -10.61 9.22
C THR A 9 5.37 -10.90 10.33
N ILE A 10 4.96 -12.17 10.48
CA ILE A 10 4.01 -12.60 11.54
C ILE A 10 4.67 -12.43 12.90
N GLN A 11 5.89 -12.94 13.08
CA GLN A 11 6.63 -12.80 14.33
C GLN A 11 6.74 -11.33 14.75
N LYS A 12 7.22 -10.46 13.85
CA LYS A 12 7.30 -9.01 14.12
C LYS A 12 5.93 -8.39 14.42
N THR A 13 4.86 -8.88 13.78
CA THR A 13 3.50 -8.35 14.01
C THR A 13 2.95 -8.74 15.39
N ILE A 14 3.19 -9.96 15.83
CA ILE A 14 2.79 -10.44 17.17
C ILE A 14 3.50 -9.63 18.25
N LEU A 15 4.77 -9.33 18.07
CA LEU A 15 5.59 -8.58 19.01
C LEU A 15 5.43 -7.05 18.90
N CYS A 16 4.58 -6.56 18.00
CA CYS A 16 4.45 -5.14 17.70
C CYS A 16 4.06 -4.30 18.91
N GLY A 17 4.93 -3.37 19.29
CA GLY A 17 4.72 -2.49 20.43
C GLY A 17 5.03 -3.13 21.79
N SER A 18 5.67 -4.28 21.78
CA SER A 18 6.29 -4.87 22.97
C SER A 18 7.80 -4.63 23.00
N ILE A 19 8.40 -4.74 24.17
CA ILE A 19 9.86 -4.62 24.34
C ILE A 19 10.62 -5.73 23.59
N TYR A 20 9.95 -6.85 23.30
CA TYR A 20 10.53 -7.99 22.58
C TYR A 20 10.77 -7.73 21.09
N LEU A 21 10.14 -6.70 20.51
CA LEU A 21 10.45 -6.24 19.16
C LEU A 21 11.61 -5.23 19.12
N GLY A 22 12.13 -4.87 20.28
CA GLY A 22 13.09 -3.80 20.48
C GLY A 22 12.45 -2.56 21.10
N TYR A 23 13.31 -1.67 21.59
CA TYR A 23 12.85 -0.45 22.27
C TYR A 23 13.93 0.63 22.26
N ASP A 24 13.49 1.88 22.43
CA ASP A 24 14.35 3.01 22.79
C ASP A 24 14.22 3.29 24.28
N LEU A 25 15.35 3.34 25.00
CA LEU A 25 15.41 3.73 26.40
C LEU A 25 15.72 5.23 26.48
N PHE A 26 14.82 5.98 27.08
CA PHE A 26 15.00 7.40 27.37
C PHE A 26 15.30 7.57 28.85
N VAL A 27 16.33 8.35 29.17
CA VAL A 27 16.76 8.63 30.53
C VAL A 27 16.69 10.15 30.78
N CYS A 28 16.22 10.52 31.96
CA CYS A 28 16.23 11.92 32.39
C CYS A 28 17.63 12.33 32.84
N PRO A 29 18.28 13.34 32.21
CA PRO A 29 19.61 13.75 32.57
C PRO A 29 19.70 14.43 33.95
N HIS A 30 18.57 14.84 34.55
CA HIS A 30 18.53 15.51 35.84
C HIS A 30 18.31 14.54 37.01
N CYS A 31 17.37 13.60 36.90
CA CYS A 31 16.99 12.74 38.04
C CYS A 31 17.13 11.23 37.75
N GLY A 32 17.63 10.84 36.58
CA GLY A 32 17.85 9.45 36.22
C GLY A 32 16.57 8.64 35.92
N ASN A 33 15.40 9.24 35.93
CA ASN A 33 14.16 8.54 35.60
C ASN A 33 14.21 7.95 34.19
N GLU A 34 13.70 6.73 34.04
CA GLU A 34 13.72 5.98 32.77
C GLU A 34 12.32 5.90 32.15
N SER A 35 12.27 5.92 30.83
CA SER A 35 11.05 5.69 30.03
C SER A 35 11.39 4.84 28.80
N ILE A 36 10.57 3.82 28.53
CA ILE A 36 10.77 2.88 27.42
C ILE A 36 9.72 3.14 26.34
N VAL A 37 10.20 3.24 25.10
CA VAL A 37 9.35 3.36 23.90
C VAL A 37 9.54 2.12 23.03
N PRO A 38 8.60 1.16 23.05
CA PRO A 38 8.69 -0.07 22.25
C PRO A 38 8.62 0.19 20.76
N HIS A 39 9.40 -0.58 19.99
CA HIS A 39 9.41 -0.53 18.53
C HIS A 39 8.11 -1.03 17.90
N LYS A 40 7.86 -0.63 16.65
CA LYS A 40 6.69 -1.00 15.86
C LYS A 40 7.11 -1.87 14.66
N CYS A 41 6.27 -2.85 14.31
CA CYS A 41 6.59 -3.83 13.26
C CYS A 41 6.56 -3.28 11.83
N HIS A 42 5.97 -2.11 11.59
CA HIS A 42 5.75 -1.52 10.27
C HIS A 42 5.07 -2.46 9.25
N SER A 43 4.47 -3.55 9.72
CA SER A 43 3.82 -4.55 8.88
C SER A 43 2.48 -4.05 8.34
N LYS A 44 2.19 -4.41 7.09
CA LYS A 44 0.87 -4.19 6.49
C LYS A 44 -0.23 -5.05 7.13
N LEU A 45 0.11 -6.16 7.76
CA LEU A 45 -0.85 -7.03 8.45
C LEU A 45 -1.27 -6.44 9.80
N CYS A 46 -0.42 -5.64 10.42
CA CYS A 46 -0.70 -4.99 11.69
C CYS A 46 -1.71 -3.84 11.52
N THR A 47 -2.80 -3.86 12.27
CA THR A 47 -3.87 -2.86 12.20
C THR A 47 -3.37 -1.46 12.60
N SER A 48 -2.56 -1.36 13.65
CA SER A 48 -1.96 -0.10 14.12
C SER A 48 -0.97 0.47 13.09
N CYS A 49 0.03 -0.33 12.69
CA CYS A 49 1.07 0.13 11.74
C CYS A 49 0.50 0.41 10.36
N GLY A 50 -0.41 -0.44 9.86
CA GLY A 50 -1.04 -0.24 8.55
C GLY A 50 -1.89 1.03 8.50
N THR A 51 -2.59 1.38 9.58
CA THR A 51 -3.37 2.62 9.67
C THR A 51 -2.47 3.85 9.67
N LYS A 52 -1.38 3.84 10.45
CA LYS A 52 -0.38 4.93 10.45
C LYS A 52 0.23 5.12 9.07
N GLU A 53 0.67 4.04 8.45
CA GLU A 53 1.27 4.07 7.11
C GLU A 53 0.29 4.59 6.05
N ALA A 54 -1.00 4.25 6.15
CA ALA A 54 -2.04 4.79 5.28
C ALA A 54 -2.13 6.31 5.39
N LYS A 55 -2.13 6.87 6.60
CA LYS A 55 -2.15 8.32 6.83
C LYS A 55 -0.91 9.02 6.27
N LEU A 56 0.28 8.46 6.50
CA LEU A 56 1.55 8.99 5.96
C LEU A 56 1.54 9.02 4.42
N ARG A 57 1.06 7.96 3.79
CA ARG A 57 0.92 7.89 2.32
C ARG A 57 -0.11 8.86 1.79
N ALA A 58 -1.24 9.02 2.48
CA ALA A 58 -2.24 10.02 2.15
C ALA A 58 -1.63 11.42 2.11
N ALA A 59 -0.96 11.82 3.19
CA ALA A 59 -0.30 13.11 3.28
C ALA A 59 0.72 13.31 2.15
N HIS A 60 1.51 12.28 1.84
CA HIS A 60 2.48 12.34 0.74
C HIS A 60 1.81 12.49 -0.63
N ILE A 61 0.77 11.71 -0.93
CA ILE A 61 0.05 11.82 -2.21
C ILE A 61 -0.60 13.19 -2.35
N SER A 62 -1.29 13.69 -1.30
CA SER A 62 -1.87 15.04 -1.29
C SER A 62 -0.82 16.13 -1.54
N SER A 63 0.39 15.96 -1.01
CA SER A 63 1.46 16.96 -1.19
C SER A 63 1.96 17.09 -2.63
N ILE A 64 1.87 16.04 -3.44
CA ILE A 64 2.32 16.04 -4.84
C ILE A 64 1.16 16.11 -5.84
N ALA A 65 -0.07 15.86 -5.43
CA ALA A 65 -1.22 15.89 -6.31
C ALA A 65 -1.47 17.32 -6.83
N LEU A 66 -1.76 17.43 -8.12
CA LEU A 66 -2.19 18.69 -8.73
C LEU A 66 -3.58 19.06 -8.20
N ASP A 67 -3.82 20.36 -7.91
CA ASP A 67 -5.15 20.84 -7.48
C ASP A 67 -6.16 20.81 -8.66
N ALA A 68 -6.33 19.63 -9.23
CA ALA A 68 -7.17 19.35 -10.39
C ALA A 68 -8.05 18.13 -10.11
N LYS A 69 -9.09 17.94 -10.91
CA LYS A 69 -9.92 16.74 -10.79
C LYS A 69 -9.09 15.47 -11.04
N HIS A 70 -9.27 14.49 -10.15
CA HIS A 70 -8.68 13.17 -10.28
C HIS A 70 -9.78 12.12 -10.42
N ARG A 71 -9.43 11.02 -11.07
CA ARG A 71 -10.33 9.90 -11.26
C ARG A 71 -9.77 8.65 -10.57
N HIS A 72 -10.63 7.96 -9.84
CA HIS A 72 -10.35 6.64 -9.32
C HIS A 72 -10.75 5.59 -10.36
N ILE A 73 -9.78 4.76 -10.74
CA ILE A 73 -9.98 3.62 -11.65
C ILE A 73 -9.50 2.35 -10.94
N VAL A 74 -10.26 1.26 -11.04
CA VAL A 74 -9.85 -0.05 -10.53
C VAL A 74 -9.71 -1.02 -11.69
N PHE A 75 -8.51 -1.52 -11.89
CA PHE A 75 -8.18 -2.52 -12.90
C PHE A 75 -8.20 -3.91 -12.26
N THR A 76 -9.14 -4.75 -12.67
CA THR A 76 -9.28 -6.12 -12.14
C THR A 76 -8.87 -7.16 -13.17
N ILE A 77 -8.59 -8.38 -12.71
CA ILE A 77 -8.29 -9.53 -13.55
C ILE A 77 -9.30 -10.66 -13.32
N PRO A 78 -9.63 -11.45 -14.35
CA PRO A 78 -10.49 -12.61 -14.20
C PRO A 78 -9.96 -13.63 -13.19
N LYS A 79 -10.90 -14.36 -12.54
CA LYS A 79 -10.59 -15.38 -11.53
C LYS A 79 -9.57 -16.41 -12.04
N HIS A 80 -9.70 -16.84 -13.29
CA HIS A 80 -8.84 -17.85 -13.93
C HIS A 80 -7.36 -17.40 -14.04
N LEU A 81 -7.06 -16.11 -14.02
CA LEU A 81 -5.67 -15.61 -14.03
C LEU A 81 -5.05 -15.54 -12.64
N ARG A 82 -5.85 -15.49 -11.58
CA ARG A 82 -5.36 -15.20 -10.22
C ARG A 82 -4.38 -16.26 -9.70
N GLY A 83 -4.55 -17.52 -10.12
CA GLY A 83 -3.66 -18.63 -9.74
C GLY A 83 -2.22 -18.45 -10.18
N TYR A 84 -1.97 -17.87 -11.36
CA TYR A 84 -0.61 -17.59 -11.82
C TYR A 84 0.14 -16.64 -10.88
N PHE A 85 -0.55 -15.63 -10.34
CA PHE A 85 0.02 -14.64 -9.41
C PHE A 85 0.23 -15.18 -7.98
N ILE A 86 -0.39 -16.32 -7.62
CA ILE A 86 -0.07 -17.04 -6.38
C ILE A 86 1.20 -17.88 -6.59
N LYS A 87 1.28 -18.60 -7.73
CA LYS A 87 2.42 -19.45 -8.08
C LYS A 87 3.70 -18.65 -8.24
N ASP A 88 3.61 -17.53 -8.96
CA ASP A 88 4.72 -16.59 -9.14
C ASP A 88 4.28 -15.15 -8.82
N ARG A 89 4.63 -14.68 -7.64
CA ARG A 89 4.26 -13.33 -7.18
C ARG A 89 5.02 -12.22 -7.90
N SER A 90 6.13 -12.52 -8.56
CA SER A 90 6.87 -11.54 -9.36
C SER A 90 6.02 -10.98 -10.50
N LEU A 91 5.05 -11.77 -10.98
CA LEU A 91 4.07 -11.39 -12.01
C LEU A 91 3.18 -10.20 -11.57
N LEU A 92 3.01 -9.96 -10.26
CA LEU A 92 2.28 -8.79 -9.76
C LEU A 92 2.87 -7.46 -10.27
N ASN A 93 4.17 -7.44 -10.59
CA ASN A 93 4.81 -6.29 -11.22
C ASN A 93 4.22 -5.97 -12.61
N LEU A 94 3.79 -6.99 -13.34
CA LEU A 94 3.22 -6.86 -14.68
C LEU A 94 1.88 -6.12 -14.65
N LEU A 95 1.10 -6.24 -13.57
CA LEU A 95 -0.16 -5.51 -13.41
C LEU A 95 0.07 -3.99 -13.38
N PHE A 96 1.10 -3.52 -12.70
CA PHE A 96 1.47 -2.10 -12.70
C PHE A 96 1.88 -1.62 -14.09
N ILE A 97 2.64 -2.44 -14.81
CA ILE A 97 3.09 -2.13 -16.17
C ILE A 97 1.89 -2.08 -17.12
N ALA A 98 1.00 -3.07 -17.04
CA ALA A 98 -0.20 -3.14 -17.84
C ALA A 98 -1.12 -1.92 -17.60
N ALA A 99 -1.36 -1.54 -16.32
CA ALA A 99 -2.18 -0.39 -15.95
C ALA A 99 -1.59 0.93 -16.51
N ARG A 100 -0.28 1.15 -16.32
CA ARG A 100 0.41 2.31 -16.90
C ARG A 100 0.29 2.34 -18.42
N ASN A 101 0.50 1.22 -19.09
CA ASN A 101 0.43 1.11 -20.54
C ASN A 101 -0.99 1.40 -21.05
N THR A 102 -1.99 0.88 -20.33
CA THR A 102 -3.40 1.15 -20.62
C THR A 102 -3.70 2.64 -20.58
N LEU A 103 -3.27 3.32 -19.52
CA LEU A 103 -3.43 4.77 -19.41
C LEU A 103 -2.68 5.51 -20.52
N ALA A 104 -1.44 5.13 -20.81
CA ALA A 104 -0.66 5.75 -21.89
C ALA A 104 -1.35 5.61 -23.25
N CYS A 105 -1.95 4.46 -23.55
CA CYS A 105 -2.74 4.27 -24.77
C CYS A 105 -3.97 5.18 -24.81
N VAL A 106 -4.69 5.27 -23.69
CA VAL A 106 -5.92 6.05 -23.61
C VAL A 106 -5.65 7.55 -23.76
N PHE A 107 -4.66 8.08 -23.03
CA PHE A 107 -4.31 9.50 -23.04
C PHE A 107 -3.69 9.95 -24.38
N ASN A 108 -2.99 9.08 -25.08
CA ASN A 108 -2.38 9.40 -26.38
C ASN A 108 -3.23 8.98 -27.59
N ASP A 109 -4.44 8.51 -27.33
CA ASP A 109 -5.36 7.99 -28.36
C ASP A 109 -4.69 6.98 -29.32
N ALA A 110 -3.73 6.23 -28.79
CA ALA A 110 -3.00 5.25 -29.55
C ALA A 110 -3.81 3.96 -29.70
N LYS A 111 -3.68 3.30 -30.85
CA LYS A 111 -4.18 1.93 -30.99
C LYS A 111 -3.41 1.01 -30.04
N TYR A 112 -4.13 0.15 -29.29
CA TYR A 112 -3.56 -0.74 -28.27
C TYR A 112 -2.41 -1.64 -28.78
N ARG A 113 -2.35 -1.94 -30.09
CA ARG A 113 -1.30 -2.74 -30.74
C ARG A 113 0.01 -1.99 -31.01
N LYS A 114 0.08 -0.66 -30.84
CA LYS A 114 1.26 0.14 -31.23
C LYS A 114 2.28 0.35 -30.12
N ILE A 115 2.05 -0.12 -28.89
CA ILE A 115 3.04 -0.03 -27.83
C ILE A 115 3.98 -1.20 -27.92
N LYS A 116 5.06 -1.04 -28.69
CA LYS A 116 6.17 -2.01 -28.71
C LYS A 116 6.98 -1.84 -27.43
N MET A 117 7.00 -2.88 -26.60
CA MET A 117 7.93 -2.97 -25.47
C MET A 117 9.20 -3.71 -25.92
N LYS A 118 10.37 -3.14 -25.65
CA LYS A 118 11.61 -3.92 -25.69
C LYS A 118 11.70 -4.78 -24.43
N LYS A 119 11.85 -6.10 -24.61
CA LYS A 119 12.17 -7.03 -23.52
C LYS A 119 13.52 -6.62 -22.95
N LEU A 120 13.54 -6.06 -21.76
CA LEU A 120 14.77 -5.94 -20.99
C LEU A 120 14.91 -7.23 -20.18
N PHE A 121 16.07 -7.86 -20.28
CA PHE A 121 16.40 -9.11 -19.61
C PHE A 121 16.00 -9.07 -18.15
N ILE A 122 15.22 -10.07 -17.75
CA ILE A 122 14.87 -10.33 -16.34
C ILE A 122 16.07 -11.06 -15.73
N LYS A 123 16.93 -10.34 -15.01
CA LYS A 123 17.73 -10.99 -13.96
C LYS A 123 16.78 -11.31 -12.81
N LYS A 124 16.89 -12.49 -12.22
CA LYS A 124 16.01 -13.16 -11.25
C LYS A 124 15.38 -12.31 -10.11
N SER A 125 15.64 -11.01 -9.99
CA SER A 125 15.12 -10.17 -8.93
C SER A 125 14.70 -8.74 -9.31
N LYS A 126 14.85 -8.30 -10.57
CA LYS A 126 14.49 -6.93 -10.98
C LYS A 126 13.89 -6.91 -12.38
N CYS A 127 12.55 -6.95 -12.45
CA CYS A 127 11.83 -6.65 -13.68
C CYS A 127 11.90 -5.15 -13.97
N SER A 128 12.85 -4.71 -14.79
CA SER A 128 12.88 -3.34 -15.28
C SER A 128 12.47 -3.33 -16.75
N TYR A 129 11.30 -2.77 -17.04
CA TYR A 129 10.88 -2.49 -18.40
C TYR A 129 11.16 -1.02 -18.72
N SER A 130 12.04 -0.76 -19.68
CA SER A 130 12.29 0.59 -20.16
C SER A 130 11.38 0.88 -21.38
N TYR A 131 10.75 2.05 -21.35
CA TYR A 131 10.06 2.59 -22.52
C TYR A 131 11.05 3.32 -23.41
N LYS A 132 11.32 2.79 -24.61
CA LYS A 132 11.75 3.61 -25.73
C LYS A 132 10.50 4.00 -26.52
N ASN A 133 9.80 5.03 -26.08
CA ASN A 133 8.81 5.68 -26.92
C ASN A 133 8.80 7.18 -26.62
N ASP A 134 9.70 7.90 -27.25
CA ASP A 134 9.74 9.38 -27.33
C ASP A 134 8.52 9.97 -28.05
N ARG A 135 7.47 9.17 -28.29
CA ARG A 135 6.27 9.55 -29.02
C ARG A 135 5.06 9.81 -28.12
N ASN A 136 5.20 9.69 -26.80
CA ASN A 136 4.12 10.09 -25.90
C ASN A 136 4.01 11.60 -25.89
N LYS A 137 3.10 12.12 -26.69
CA LYS A 137 2.80 13.57 -26.77
C LYS A 137 2.16 14.08 -25.49
N ILE A 138 1.43 13.20 -24.80
CA ILE A 138 0.67 13.49 -23.59
C ILE A 138 1.27 12.73 -22.41
N ILE A 139 1.69 13.46 -21.40
CA ILE A 139 2.19 12.90 -20.14
C ILE A 139 1.10 13.12 -19.08
N PHE A 140 0.54 12.04 -18.57
CA PHE A 140 -0.44 12.04 -17.48
C PHE A 140 0.27 11.89 -16.13
N GLY A 141 -0.41 12.21 -15.02
CA GLY A 141 0.03 11.89 -13.66
C GLY A 141 -0.85 10.84 -13.05
N SER A 142 -0.27 9.78 -12.50
CA SER A 142 -1.04 8.77 -11.77
C SER A 142 -0.29 8.14 -10.62
N VAL A 143 -1.05 7.69 -9.61
CA VAL A 143 -0.59 6.86 -8.50
C VAL A 143 -1.31 5.53 -8.59
N LEU A 144 -0.56 4.43 -8.67
CA LEU A 144 -1.07 3.08 -8.75
C LEU A 144 -0.77 2.32 -7.46
N THR A 145 -1.78 1.63 -6.94
CA THR A 145 -1.65 0.81 -5.72
C THR A 145 -2.17 -0.59 -5.98
N LEU A 146 -1.35 -1.59 -5.67
CA LEU A 146 -1.75 -2.98 -5.73
C LEU A 146 -2.50 -3.38 -4.46
N HIS A 147 -3.67 -3.99 -4.65
CA HIS A 147 -4.36 -4.78 -3.64
C HIS A 147 -4.38 -6.24 -4.07
N THR A 148 -4.35 -7.12 -3.08
CA THR A 148 -4.33 -8.57 -3.32
C THR A 148 -5.56 -9.27 -2.76
N PHE A 149 -6.46 -8.55 -2.07
CA PHE A 149 -7.63 -9.10 -1.36
C PHE A 149 -8.92 -8.41 -1.74
N GLY A 150 -10.02 -9.16 -1.68
CA GLY A 150 -11.37 -8.62 -1.67
C GLY A 150 -11.85 -8.31 -0.24
N ARG A 151 -13.09 -7.84 -0.10
CA ARG A 151 -13.73 -7.66 1.23
C ARG A 151 -13.89 -8.99 1.97
N ASP A 152 -13.94 -10.09 1.23
CA ASP A 152 -14.03 -11.47 1.68
C ASP A 152 -12.67 -12.14 1.96
N LEU A 153 -11.60 -11.39 2.04
CA LEU A 153 -10.21 -11.84 2.22
C LEU A 153 -9.67 -12.79 1.13
N LYS A 154 -10.45 -13.13 0.12
CA LYS A 154 -9.96 -14.00 -0.95
C LYS A 154 -8.93 -13.33 -1.82
N TRP A 155 -8.01 -14.13 -2.36
CA TRP A 155 -6.99 -13.67 -3.29
C TRP A 155 -7.61 -13.04 -4.54
N ASN A 156 -7.43 -11.74 -4.68
CA ASN A 156 -7.97 -10.94 -5.77
C ASN A 156 -7.03 -9.79 -6.13
N PRO A 157 -5.91 -10.04 -6.83
CA PRO A 157 -4.99 -8.97 -7.19
C PRO A 157 -5.63 -8.01 -8.20
N HIS A 158 -5.62 -6.72 -7.85
CA HIS A 158 -6.16 -5.64 -8.65
C HIS A 158 -5.41 -4.33 -8.37
N ILE A 159 -5.46 -3.41 -9.32
CA ILE A 159 -4.78 -2.11 -9.21
C ILE A 159 -5.81 -1.01 -8.99
N HIS A 160 -5.70 -0.32 -7.87
CA HIS A 160 -6.32 0.98 -7.67
C HIS A 160 -5.45 2.06 -8.31
N CYS A 161 -6.05 2.92 -9.09
CA CYS A 161 -5.38 3.99 -9.81
C CYS A 161 -6.03 5.34 -9.50
N LEU A 162 -5.23 6.29 -9.00
CA LEU A 162 -5.56 7.71 -9.00
C LEU A 162 -4.93 8.32 -10.25
N VAL A 163 -5.73 8.82 -11.18
CA VAL A 163 -5.22 9.49 -12.36
C VAL A 163 -5.75 10.92 -12.44
N CYS A 164 -4.84 11.87 -12.68
CA CYS A 164 -5.21 13.27 -12.91
C CYS A 164 -5.94 13.42 -14.26
N GLU A 165 -7.07 14.10 -14.28
CA GLU A 165 -7.79 14.43 -15.53
C GLU A 165 -7.08 15.52 -16.35
N GLU A 166 -6.09 16.20 -15.75
CA GLU A 166 -5.21 17.13 -16.47
C GLU A 166 -3.92 16.42 -16.85
N ALA A 167 -3.50 16.57 -18.11
CA ALA A 167 -2.26 15.98 -18.62
C ALA A 167 -1.44 17.01 -19.38
N PHE A 168 -0.12 16.82 -19.41
CA PHE A 168 0.81 17.71 -20.09
C PHE A 168 0.99 17.31 -21.56
N ASP A 169 0.63 18.20 -22.49
CA ASP A 169 0.92 18.07 -23.91
C ASP A 169 2.32 18.62 -24.19
N THR A 170 3.27 17.70 -24.46
CA THR A 170 4.66 18.07 -24.70
C THR A 170 4.90 18.84 -25.99
N LYS A 171 4.03 18.61 -27.02
CA LYS A 171 4.14 19.28 -28.32
C LYS A 171 3.64 20.73 -28.24
N LYS A 172 2.51 20.91 -27.55
CA LYS A 172 1.89 22.23 -27.41
C LYS A 172 2.38 22.99 -26.19
N ASN A 173 3.23 22.38 -25.35
CA ASN A 173 3.73 22.91 -24.09
C ASN A 173 2.63 23.50 -23.18
N LYS A 174 1.48 22.79 -23.08
CA LYS A 174 0.32 23.24 -22.30
C LYS A 174 -0.42 22.08 -21.62
N MET A 175 -1.25 22.43 -20.62
CA MET A 175 -2.14 21.46 -19.97
C MET A 175 -3.39 21.20 -20.80
N LYS A 176 -3.74 19.93 -20.96
CA LYS A 176 -4.93 19.42 -21.66
C LYS A 176 -5.81 18.67 -20.68
N ASN A 177 -7.12 18.97 -20.70
CA ASN A 177 -8.10 18.27 -19.89
C ASN A 177 -8.60 16.99 -20.59
N PHE A 178 -8.76 15.92 -19.83
CA PHE A 178 -9.27 14.61 -20.24
C PHE A 178 -10.46 14.20 -19.36
N SER A 179 -11.50 15.00 -19.38
CA SER A 179 -12.74 14.74 -18.63
C SER A 179 -13.50 13.49 -19.11
N PHE A 180 -13.26 13.08 -20.34
CA PHE A 180 -13.87 11.87 -20.91
C PHE A 180 -12.82 10.80 -21.14
N ILE A 181 -13.06 9.62 -20.60
CA ILE A 181 -12.26 8.42 -20.81
C ILE A 181 -13.20 7.29 -21.24
N SER A 182 -12.97 6.74 -22.44
CA SER A 182 -13.79 5.64 -22.94
C SER A 182 -13.56 4.36 -22.12
N TYR A 183 -14.62 3.86 -21.49
CA TYR A 183 -14.60 2.61 -20.75
C TYR A 183 -14.27 1.40 -21.60
N GLU A 184 -14.86 1.34 -22.78
CA GLU A 184 -14.59 0.26 -23.72
C GLU A 184 -13.11 0.21 -24.07
N LYS A 185 -12.51 1.36 -24.37
CA LYS A 185 -11.08 1.45 -24.67
C LYS A 185 -10.24 1.05 -23.48
N LEU A 186 -10.61 1.47 -22.26
CA LEU A 186 -9.92 1.05 -21.03
C LEU A 186 -9.96 -0.47 -20.86
N ARG A 187 -11.13 -1.08 -20.94
CA ARG A 187 -11.33 -2.51 -20.71
C ARG A 187 -10.61 -3.39 -21.73
N LYS A 188 -10.75 -3.07 -23.02
CA LYS A 188 -10.09 -3.79 -24.12
C LYS A 188 -8.57 -3.63 -24.08
N THR A 189 -8.08 -2.40 -23.80
CA THR A 189 -6.65 -2.14 -23.71
C THR A 189 -6.06 -2.82 -22.49
N TRP A 190 -6.75 -2.78 -21.33
CA TRP A 190 -6.33 -3.46 -20.12
C TRP A 190 -6.15 -4.97 -20.34
N MET A 191 -7.18 -5.63 -20.90
CA MET A 191 -7.11 -7.04 -21.26
C MET A 191 -5.93 -7.34 -22.17
N TYR A 192 -5.76 -6.55 -23.24
CA TYR A 192 -4.64 -6.74 -24.16
C TYR A 192 -3.28 -6.62 -23.45
N GLN A 193 -3.09 -5.58 -22.64
CA GLN A 193 -1.81 -5.33 -21.95
C GLN A 193 -1.47 -6.45 -20.97
N VAL A 194 -2.45 -6.92 -20.20
CA VAL A 194 -2.27 -8.04 -19.26
C VAL A 194 -1.90 -9.32 -20.00
N LEU A 195 -2.67 -9.67 -21.04
CA LEU A 195 -2.45 -10.90 -21.79
C LEU A 195 -1.16 -10.88 -22.61
N ASP A 196 -0.78 -9.72 -23.17
CA ASP A 196 0.49 -9.55 -23.88
C ASP A 196 1.70 -9.72 -22.95
N LEU A 197 1.64 -9.12 -21.76
CA LEU A 197 2.72 -9.23 -20.78
C LEU A 197 2.85 -10.64 -20.22
N LEU A 198 1.75 -11.30 -19.89
CA LEU A 198 1.76 -12.66 -19.39
C LEU A 198 2.19 -13.68 -20.45
N SER A 199 1.83 -13.46 -21.73
CA SER A 199 2.28 -14.36 -22.83
C SER A 199 3.77 -14.34 -23.10
N LYS A 200 4.50 -13.39 -22.53
CA LYS A 200 5.97 -13.30 -22.57
C LYS A 200 6.64 -14.02 -21.41
N GLN A 201 5.84 -14.55 -20.50
CA GLN A 201 6.27 -15.41 -19.41
C GLN A 201 5.98 -16.87 -19.84
N GLU A 202 6.83 -17.78 -19.44
CA GLU A 202 6.67 -19.21 -19.74
C GLU A 202 5.61 -19.82 -18.80
N LEU A 203 4.33 -19.47 -19.03
CA LEU A 203 3.21 -19.91 -18.22
C LEU A 203 2.52 -21.11 -18.84
N GLU A 204 2.36 -22.15 -18.05
CA GLU A 204 1.68 -23.38 -18.44
C GLU A 204 0.23 -23.12 -18.90
N ASN A 205 -0.16 -23.70 -20.02
CA ASN A 205 -1.51 -23.62 -20.62
C ASN A 205 -2.02 -22.17 -20.90
N PHE A 206 -1.15 -21.16 -20.82
CA PHE A 206 -1.58 -19.77 -20.93
C PHE A 206 -2.09 -19.40 -22.33
N ASN A 207 -1.50 -19.95 -23.40
CA ASN A 207 -1.91 -19.63 -24.76
C ASN A 207 -3.37 -20.04 -25.05
N TYR A 208 -3.80 -21.20 -24.56
CA TYR A 208 -5.19 -21.64 -24.64
C TYR A 208 -6.11 -20.67 -23.88
N LEU A 209 -5.77 -20.34 -22.64
CA LEU A 209 -6.54 -19.41 -21.82
C LEU A 209 -6.62 -18.00 -22.47
N LYS A 210 -5.54 -17.54 -23.05
CA LYS A 210 -5.48 -16.25 -23.78
C LYS A 210 -6.45 -16.22 -24.97
N GLN A 211 -6.47 -17.28 -25.78
CA GLN A 211 -7.40 -17.39 -26.92
C GLN A 211 -8.85 -17.41 -26.44
N ARG A 212 -9.12 -18.18 -25.39
CA ARG A 212 -10.44 -18.24 -24.76
C ARG A 212 -10.92 -16.86 -24.28
N PHE A 213 -10.07 -16.08 -23.59
CA PHE A 213 -10.43 -14.74 -23.17
C PHE A 213 -10.77 -13.81 -24.34
N TYR A 214 -10.02 -13.84 -25.43
CA TYR A 214 -10.36 -13.02 -26.59
C TYR A 214 -11.70 -13.42 -27.24
N LYS A 215 -12.08 -14.69 -27.16
CA LYS A 215 -13.35 -15.20 -27.68
C LYS A 215 -14.52 -14.85 -26.75
N GLU A 216 -14.36 -15.05 -25.44
CA GLU A 216 -15.47 -14.93 -24.47
C GLU A 216 -15.64 -13.50 -23.93
N LEU A 217 -14.57 -12.74 -23.76
CA LEU A 217 -14.59 -11.42 -23.16
C LEU A 217 -14.44 -10.30 -24.20
N VAL A 218 -15.37 -10.23 -25.13
CA VAL A 218 -15.37 -9.24 -26.24
C VAL A 218 -15.26 -7.80 -25.75
N ASN A 219 -15.83 -7.51 -24.57
CA ASN A 219 -15.79 -6.18 -23.94
C ASN A 219 -14.50 -5.92 -23.11
N GLY A 220 -13.55 -6.87 -23.11
CA GLY A 220 -12.31 -6.78 -22.31
C GLY A 220 -12.51 -7.09 -20.83
N PHE A 221 -11.43 -6.99 -20.05
CA PHE A 221 -11.47 -7.22 -18.61
C PHE A 221 -12.20 -6.10 -17.88
N TYR A 222 -12.80 -6.45 -16.74
CA TYR A 222 -13.56 -5.47 -15.97
C TYR A 222 -12.64 -4.37 -15.43
N VAL A 223 -13.08 -3.13 -15.66
CA VAL A 223 -12.49 -1.92 -15.11
C VAL A 223 -13.61 -1.12 -14.47
N TYR A 224 -13.47 -0.78 -13.20
CA TYR A 224 -14.37 0.15 -12.54
C TYR A 224 -13.79 1.56 -12.60
N ALA A 225 -14.61 2.53 -12.94
CA ALA A 225 -14.32 3.93 -12.71
C ALA A 225 -15.65 4.62 -12.35
N LYS A 226 -15.69 5.36 -11.26
CA LYS A 226 -16.92 6.03 -10.83
C LYS A 226 -17.43 6.93 -11.97
N LYS A 227 -18.70 6.80 -12.35
CA LYS A 227 -19.33 7.72 -13.27
C LYS A 227 -19.34 9.11 -12.63
N LYS A 228 -19.21 10.17 -13.44
CA LYS A 228 -19.46 11.52 -12.96
C LYS A 228 -20.90 11.58 -12.45
N GLU A 229 -21.08 11.84 -11.17
CA GLU A 229 -22.31 12.44 -10.69
C GLU A 229 -22.34 13.88 -11.21
N LYS A 230 -23.50 14.31 -11.71
CA LYS A 230 -23.69 15.65 -12.28
C LYS A 230 -23.11 16.69 -11.32
N ASP A 231 -22.30 17.53 -11.86
CA ASP A 231 -21.69 18.76 -11.35
C ASP A 231 -22.09 19.23 -9.93
N ASN A 232 -21.56 18.60 -8.90
CA ASN A 232 -21.22 19.30 -7.68
C ASN A 232 -19.74 19.61 -7.77
N ASP A 233 -19.41 20.86 -7.89
CA ASP A 233 -18.11 21.42 -8.31
C ASP A 233 -16.98 21.26 -7.27
N ASP A 234 -17.23 20.62 -6.14
CA ASP A 234 -16.38 20.57 -4.96
C ASP A 234 -15.66 19.22 -4.72
N ASN A 235 -15.40 18.41 -5.75
CA ASN A 235 -14.50 17.28 -5.58
C ASN A 235 -13.07 17.80 -5.31
N ASN A 236 -12.83 18.17 -4.07
CA ASN A 236 -11.52 18.54 -3.56
C ASN A 236 -10.54 17.38 -3.80
N VAL A 237 -9.33 17.69 -4.24
CA VAL A 237 -8.24 16.70 -4.43
C VAL A 237 -8.07 15.84 -3.19
N ASP A 238 -8.22 16.43 -2.00
CA ASP A 238 -8.09 15.75 -0.72
C ASP A 238 -9.17 14.67 -0.51
N ASP A 239 -10.40 14.85 -0.99
CA ASP A 239 -11.44 13.82 -0.88
C ASP A 239 -11.14 12.62 -1.78
N CYS A 240 -10.68 12.84 -3.00
CA CYS A 240 -10.28 11.78 -3.90
C CYS A 240 -9.03 11.05 -3.38
N VAL A 241 -8.06 11.79 -2.82
CA VAL A 241 -6.88 11.22 -2.19
C VAL A 241 -7.26 10.45 -0.92
N ASN A 242 -8.10 11.00 -0.06
CA ASN A 242 -8.59 10.34 1.14
C ASN A 242 -9.38 9.07 0.81
N TYR A 243 -10.20 9.10 -0.22
CA TYR A 243 -10.92 7.91 -0.70
C TYR A 243 -9.95 6.81 -1.14
N ILE A 244 -8.95 7.15 -1.95
CA ILE A 244 -7.99 6.15 -2.46
C ILE A 244 -7.04 5.68 -1.37
N THR A 245 -6.61 6.56 -0.48
CA THR A 245 -5.73 6.18 0.62
C THR A 245 -6.41 5.29 1.65
N ARG A 246 -7.76 5.34 1.75
CA ARG A 246 -8.49 4.29 2.49
C ARG A 246 -8.19 2.89 1.97
N TYR A 247 -7.80 2.75 0.71
CA TYR A 247 -7.47 1.46 0.09
C TYR A 247 -5.97 1.21 -0.03
N THR A 248 -5.10 2.24 0.02
CA THR A 248 -3.69 2.10 -0.35
C THR A 248 -2.81 1.38 0.68
N SER A 249 -3.15 1.45 1.97
CA SER A 249 -2.28 0.91 3.02
C SER A 249 -3.03 0.27 4.18
N ARG A 250 -4.36 0.12 4.08
CA ARG A 250 -5.12 -0.57 5.11
C ARG A 250 -4.68 -2.02 5.24
N PRO A 251 -4.64 -2.53 6.45
CA PRO A 251 -4.47 -3.96 6.68
C PRO A 251 -5.60 -4.74 6.01
N PRO A 252 -5.37 -5.99 5.59
CA PRO A 252 -6.40 -6.82 4.96
C PRO A 252 -7.62 -7.03 5.86
N MET A 253 -7.39 -7.11 7.16
CA MET A 253 -8.43 -7.23 8.18
C MET A 253 -8.37 -6.04 9.15
N ALA A 254 -9.53 -5.47 9.46
CA ALA A 254 -9.68 -4.51 10.54
C ALA A 254 -10.20 -5.25 11.78
N GLU A 255 -9.70 -4.91 12.95
CA GLU A 255 -10.01 -5.59 14.21
C GLU A 255 -11.51 -5.62 14.52
N ASN A 256 -12.21 -4.51 14.26
CA ASN A 256 -13.67 -4.40 14.47
C ASN A 256 -14.51 -5.31 13.55
N ARG A 257 -13.90 -5.99 12.59
CA ARG A 257 -14.57 -6.99 11.74
C ARG A 257 -14.53 -8.40 12.35
N ILE A 258 -13.73 -8.61 13.38
CA ILE A 258 -13.70 -9.85 14.14
C ILE A 258 -14.78 -9.77 15.21
N ILE A 259 -15.77 -10.67 15.15
CA ILE A 259 -16.90 -10.70 16.08
C ILE A 259 -16.52 -11.52 17.32
N LYS A 260 -16.00 -12.74 17.09
CA LYS A 260 -15.69 -13.66 18.18
C LYS A 260 -14.64 -14.70 17.73
N TYR A 261 -13.77 -15.05 18.64
CA TYR A 261 -12.89 -16.20 18.56
C TYR A 261 -13.33 -17.26 19.60
N GLU A 262 -13.51 -18.50 19.18
CA GLU A 262 -13.88 -19.64 20.00
C GLU A 262 -12.68 -20.59 20.12
N ASP A 263 -11.96 -20.46 21.23
CA ASP A 263 -10.68 -21.18 21.41
C ASP A 263 -10.85 -22.70 21.51
N ASP A 264 -11.91 -23.15 22.20
CA ASP A 264 -12.29 -24.55 22.33
C ASP A 264 -12.50 -25.26 20.97
N LYS A 265 -13.08 -24.56 20.01
CA LYS A 265 -13.38 -25.06 18.67
C LYS A 265 -12.37 -24.67 17.62
N LYS A 266 -11.40 -23.82 17.95
CA LYS A 266 -10.47 -23.18 16.98
C LYS A 266 -11.21 -22.53 15.81
N MET A 267 -12.33 -21.88 16.10
CA MET A 267 -13.19 -21.22 15.12
C MET A 267 -13.20 -19.71 15.33
N ILE A 268 -13.35 -18.97 14.22
CA ILE A 268 -13.44 -17.52 14.21
C ILE A 268 -14.71 -17.09 13.48
N ARG A 269 -15.39 -16.10 14.03
CA ARG A 269 -16.52 -15.42 13.40
C ARG A 269 -16.12 -13.99 13.08
N TRP A 270 -16.30 -13.61 11.82
CA TRP A 270 -16.00 -12.27 11.35
C TRP A 270 -16.98 -11.85 10.26
N TRP A 271 -16.99 -10.56 9.87
CA TRP A 271 -17.97 -10.04 8.93
C TRP A 271 -17.35 -9.15 7.84
N TYR A 272 -18.09 -9.03 6.74
CA TYR A 272 -17.81 -8.05 5.70
C TYR A 272 -19.10 -7.64 4.98
N ASN A 273 -19.12 -6.42 4.38
CA ASN A 273 -20.19 -6.02 3.48
C ASN A 273 -19.86 -6.47 2.06
N ARG A 274 -20.76 -7.19 1.42
CA ARG A 274 -20.60 -7.63 0.03
C ARG A 274 -20.59 -6.42 -0.89
N HIS A 275 -19.74 -6.46 -1.95
CA HIS A 275 -19.50 -5.28 -2.79
C HIS A 275 -20.70 -4.94 -3.69
N GLU A 276 -21.47 -5.94 -4.10
CA GLU A 276 -22.53 -5.80 -5.11
C GLU A 276 -23.77 -5.09 -4.55
N ASP A 277 -24.15 -5.38 -3.32
CA ASP A 277 -25.41 -4.95 -2.68
C ASP A 277 -25.22 -4.39 -1.28
N GLU A 278 -23.96 -4.22 -0.84
CA GLU A 278 -23.58 -3.81 0.53
C GLU A 278 -24.17 -4.69 1.65
N LYS A 279 -24.67 -5.89 1.30
CA LYS A 279 -25.25 -6.83 2.27
C LYS A 279 -24.20 -7.26 3.29
N TYR A 280 -24.57 -7.21 4.56
CA TYR A 280 -23.78 -7.74 5.67
C TYR A 280 -23.69 -9.27 5.59
N ILE A 281 -22.47 -9.80 5.59
CA ILE A 281 -22.16 -11.22 5.52
C ILE A 281 -21.30 -11.59 6.71
N GLU A 282 -21.78 -12.53 7.52
CA GLU A 282 -20.97 -13.19 8.53
C GLU A 282 -20.32 -14.43 7.97
N VAL A 283 -19.07 -14.65 8.34
CA VAL A 283 -18.28 -15.82 8.02
C VAL A 283 -17.92 -16.53 9.31
N TYR A 284 -18.16 -17.83 9.36
CA TYR A 284 -17.76 -18.71 10.44
C TYR A 284 -16.85 -19.78 9.84
N GLU A 285 -15.58 -19.75 10.17
CA GLU A 285 -14.57 -20.63 9.59
C GLU A 285 -13.49 -21.01 10.62
N SER A 286 -12.69 -22.03 10.30
CA SER A 286 -11.55 -22.37 11.14
C SER A 286 -10.51 -21.24 11.17
N VAL A 287 -9.87 -21.05 12.32
CA VAL A 287 -8.78 -20.08 12.49
C VAL A 287 -7.66 -20.33 11.48
N GLU A 288 -7.38 -21.61 11.18
CA GLU A 288 -6.38 -21.97 10.18
C GLU A 288 -6.72 -21.40 8.79
N ASN A 289 -7.97 -21.56 8.32
CA ASN A 289 -8.41 -21.01 7.04
C ASN A 289 -8.34 -19.49 7.02
N PHE A 290 -8.78 -18.84 8.10
CA PHE A 290 -8.71 -17.40 8.25
C PHE A 290 -7.27 -16.89 8.18
N ILE A 291 -6.35 -17.50 8.94
CA ILE A 291 -4.93 -17.14 8.94
C ILE A 291 -4.31 -17.41 7.57
N ASN A 292 -4.59 -18.55 6.95
CA ASN A 292 -4.09 -18.87 5.61
C ASN A 292 -4.52 -17.83 4.58
N ASN A 293 -5.78 -17.38 4.62
CA ASN A 293 -6.25 -16.30 3.76
C ASN A 293 -5.52 -14.98 4.07
N LEU A 294 -5.35 -14.63 5.34
CA LEU A 294 -4.71 -13.40 5.77
C LEU A 294 -3.23 -13.31 5.33
N ILE A 295 -2.46 -14.37 5.54
CA ILE A 295 -1.02 -14.40 5.23
C ILE A 295 -0.72 -14.41 3.72
N LEU A 296 -1.69 -14.79 2.87
CA LEU A 296 -1.54 -14.64 1.42
C LEU A 296 -1.31 -13.18 1.01
N HIS A 297 -1.77 -12.23 1.81
CA HIS A 297 -1.67 -10.80 1.50
C HIS A 297 -0.38 -10.15 2.01
N CYS A 298 0.47 -10.90 2.73
CA CYS A 298 1.80 -10.45 3.09
C CYS A 298 2.62 -10.18 1.81
N PRO A 299 3.10 -8.95 1.56
CA PRO A 299 3.92 -8.66 0.38
C PRO A 299 5.27 -9.35 0.46
N ASP A 300 5.91 -9.52 -0.69
CA ASP A 300 7.29 -9.97 -0.73
C ASP A 300 8.22 -8.85 -0.25
N GLU A 301 9.41 -9.22 0.18
CA GLU A 301 10.43 -8.29 0.63
C GLU A 301 10.71 -7.22 -0.43
N ASN A 302 10.81 -5.97 -0.01
CA ASN A 302 11.05 -4.82 -0.88
C ASN A 302 10.03 -4.62 -2.03
N PHE A 303 8.88 -5.32 -1.99
CA PHE A 303 7.85 -5.15 -3.01
C PHE A 303 7.12 -3.82 -2.84
N LYS A 304 7.25 -2.93 -3.83
CA LYS A 304 6.61 -1.61 -3.81
C LYS A 304 5.14 -1.72 -4.20
N MET A 305 4.26 -1.67 -3.18
CA MET A 305 2.80 -1.73 -3.34
C MET A 305 2.21 -0.45 -3.96
N VAL A 306 2.90 0.69 -3.86
CA VAL A 306 2.47 1.97 -4.43
C VAL A 306 3.53 2.48 -5.41
N ARG A 307 3.08 2.91 -6.61
CA ARG A 307 3.96 3.42 -7.66
C ARG A 307 3.41 4.69 -8.30
N TYR A 308 4.32 5.59 -8.59
CA TYR A 308 4.04 6.91 -9.17
C TYR A 308 4.48 6.95 -10.64
N TYR A 309 3.61 7.44 -11.51
CA TYR A 309 3.86 7.48 -12.95
C TYR A 309 3.61 8.85 -13.57
N GLY A 310 4.25 9.05 -14.74
CA GLY A 310 4.16 10.29 -15.50
C GLY A 310 4.77 11.46 -14.73
N PHE A 311 4.10 12.60 -14.65
CA PHE A 311 4.63 13.75 -13.92
C PHE A 311 4.60 13.60 -12.39
N TYR A 312 3.90 12.60 -11.82
CA TYR A 312 4.00 12.25 -10.40
C TYR A 312 5.19 11.36 -10.05
N SER A 313 5.91 10.85 -11.05
CA SER A 313 7.10 10.02 -10.80
C SER A 313 8.19 10.83 -10.08
N ASN A 314 8.79 10.24 -9.03
CA ASN A 314 9.89 10.87 -8.28
C ASN A 314 11.08 11.27 -9.16
N ARG A 315 11.27 10.63 -10.32
CA ARG A 315 12.31 10.98 -11.29
C ARG A 315 12.00 12.25 -12.07
N ASN A 316 10.73 12.70 -12.09
CA ASN A 316 10.24 13.79 -12.92
C ASN A 316 9.91 15.06 -12.14
N LYS A 317 10.68 15.37 -11.07
CA LYS A 317 10.44 16.55 -10.21
C LYS A 317 10.38 17.87 -11.00
N LYS A 318 11.33 18.08 -11.92
CA LYS A 318 11.36 19.28 -12.79
C LYS A 318 10.10 19.37 -13.68
N LEU A 319 9.63 18.22 -14.19
CA LEU A 319 8.40 18.18 -14.98
C LEU A 319 7.17 18.48 -14.10
N LEU A 320 7.12 17.99 -12.88
CA LEU A 320 6.03 18.28 -11.96
C LEU A 320 5.95 19.80 -11.62
N GLU A 321 7.09 20.44 -11.38
CA GLU A 321 7.14 21.90 -11.18
C GLU A 321 6.62 22.65 -12.40
N LYS A 322 7.05 22.26 -13.60
CA LYS A 322 6.54 22.82 -14.85
C LYS A 322 5.02 22.62 -15.02
N VAL A 323 4.51 21.45 -14.63
CA VAL A 323 3.07 21.15 -14.65
C VAL A 323 2.30 22.07 -13.70
N TYR A 324 2.82 22.34 -12.49
CA TYR A 324 2.19 23.28 -11.57
C TYR A 324 2.14 24.71 -12.15
N GLU A 325 3.23 25.18 -12.74
CA GLU A 325 3.28 26.48 -13.37
C GLU A 325 2.27 26.61 -14.51
N LEU A 326 2.28 25.67 -15.44
CA LEU A 326 1.37 25.66 -16.60
C LEU A 326 -0.10 25.53 -16.19
N TYR A 327 -0.40 24.74 -15.16
CA TYR A 327 -1.75 24.61 -14.63
C TYR A 327 -2.20 25.90 -13.95
N GLY A 328 -1.31 26.58 -13.20
CA GLY A 328 -1.56 27.90 -12.61
C GLY A 328 -1.90 28.94 -13.69
N LYS A 329 -1.10 29.01 -14.77
CA LYS A 329 -1.39 29.86 -15.94
C LYS A 329 -2.74 29.53 -16.56
N LYS A 330 -3.07 28.25 -16.75
CA LYS A 330 -4.37 27.82 -17.29
C LYS A 330 -5.54 28.24 -16.40
N LYS A 331 -5.40 28.18 -15.08
CA LYS A 331 -6.44 28.52 -14.10
C LYS A 331 -6.41 30.00 -13.69
N LYS A 332 -5.46 30.79 -14.18
CA LYS A 332 -5.24 32.18 -13.81
C LYS A 332 -5.11 32.37 -12.28
N LYS A 333 -4.50 31.41 -11.60
CA LYS A 333 -4.25 31.45 -10.15
C LYS A 333 -2.86 30.93 -9.80
N ARG A 334 -2.30 31.43 -8.70
CA ARG A 334 -1.05 30.90 -8.15
C ARG A 334 -1.27 29.49 -7.64
N ILE A 335 -0.41 28.55 -8.07
CA ILE A 335 -0.35 27.20 -7.53
C ILE A 335 0.92 27.07 -6.67
N ARG A 336 0.78 26.48 -5.48
CA ARG A 336 1.91 26.22 -4.58
C ARG A 336 2.97 25.37 -5.27
N ASN A 337 4.22 25.77 -5.16
CA ASN A 337 5.35 25.03 -5.72
C ASN A 337 5.75 23.84 -4.83
N LEU A 338 6.69 23.00 -5.30
CA LEU A 338 7.13 21.81 -4.55
C LEU A 338 7.76 22.12 -3.20
N LYS A 339 8.45 23.27 -3.04
CA LYS A 339 9.08 23.67 -1.77
C LYS A 339 7.99 23.98 -0.73
N GLU A 340 7.00 24.79 -1.11
CA GLU A 340 5.86 25.14 -0.26
C GLU A 340 5.08 23.87 0.14
N ARG A 341 4.77 23.00 -0.82
CA ARG A 341 4.08 21.71 -0.56
C ARG A 341 4.87 20.77 0.34
N LYS A 342 6.20 20.75 0.23
CA LYS A 342 7.04 19.97 1.14
C LYS A 342 7.05 20.53 2.56
N LYS A 343 7.00 21.85 2.73
CA LYS A 343 6.87 22.49 4.05
C LYS A 343 5.55 22.10 4.69
N ASP A 344 4.45 22.18 3.94
CA ASP A 344 3.12 21.76 4.41
C ASP A 344 3.11 20.27 4.75
N LEU A 345 3.75 19.43 3.92
CA LEU A 345 3.88 18.01 4.20
C LEU A 345 4.65 17.75 5.49
N LYS A 346 5.78 18.45 5.69
CA LYS A 346 6.58 18.33 6.92
C LYS A 346 5.72 18.66 8.15
N ASN A 347 4.98 19.75 8.11
CA ASN A 347 4.08 20.13 9.19
C ASN A 347 3.02 19.02 9.45
N LYS A 348 2.33 18.53 8.39
CA LYS A 348 1.37 17.43 8.52
C LYS A 348 1.99 16.15 9.08
N LEU A 349 3.24 15.82 8.70
CA LEU A 349 3.95 14.66 9.20
C LEU A 349 4.38 14.82 10.66
N ASP A 350 4.71 16.05 11.08
CA ASP A 350 5.05 16.35 12.48
C ASP A 350 3.85 16.11 13.40
N HIS A 351 2.62 16.47 12.99
CA HIS A 351 1.39 16.15 13.73
C HIS A 351 1.11 14.61 13.83
N LEU A 352 1.66 13.80 12.92
CA LEU A 352 1.52 12.35 12.96
C LEU A 352 2.60 11.65 13.81
N LYS A 353 3.59 12.38 14.32
CA LYS A 353 4.57 11.85 15.27
C LYS A 353 3.90 11.58 16.62
N TYR A 354 4.30 10.47 17.25
CA TYR A 354 3.72 10.06 18.53
C TYR A 354 3.77 11.16 19.58
N ARG A 355 4.94 11.78 19.77
CA ARG A 355 5.14 12.86 20.74
C ARG A 355 4.23 14.05 20.47
N THR A 356 4.20 14.56 19.24
CA THR A 356 3.36 15.70 18.87
C THR A 356 1.88 15.38 19.07
N HIS A 357 1.45 14.18 18.63
CA HIS A 357 0.07 13.74 18.81
C HIS A 357 -0.33 13.64 20.27
N MET A 358 0.54 13.17 21.16
CA MET A 358 0.32 13.11 22.60
C MET A 358 0.19 14.51 23.22
N ILE A 359 1.07 15.43 22.82
CA ILE A 359 1.03 16.82 23.30
C ILE A 359 -0.28 17.50 22.85
N GLU A 360 -0.66 17.37 21.58
CA GLU A 360 -1.82 18.05 21.01
C GLU A 360 -3.15 17.45 21.53
N SER A 361 -3.24 16.11 21.66
CA SER A 361 -4.48 15.43 22.02
C SER A 361 -4.70 15.36 23.54
N PHE A 362 -3.63 15.24 24.32
CA PHE A 362 -3.69 14.97 25.76
C PHE A 362 -2.94 15.99 26.58
N GLN A 363 -2.34 17.02 25.97
CA GLN A 363 -1.49 18.02 26.62
C GLN A 363 -0.37 17.41 27.48
N LYS A 364 0.07 16.20 27.10
CA LYS A 364 1.07 15.43 27.83
C LYS A 364 2.23 15.10 26.91
N ASP A 365 3.42 15.61 27.22
CA ASP A 365 4.66 15.25 26.52
C ASP A 365 5.19 13.93 27.07
N PRO A 366 5.23 12.83 26.27
CA PRO A 366 5.68 11.52 26.73
C PRO A 366 7.18 11.46 27.07
N LEU A 367 7.96 12.48 26.65
CA LEU A 367 9.38 12.59 26.94
C LEU A 367 9.69 13.67 28.01
N LEU A 368 8.68 14.28 28.64
CA LEU A 368 8.85 15.21 29.73
C LEU A 368 8.84 14.41 31.05
N CYS A 369 9.97 14.44 31.73
CA CYS A 369 10.10 13.82 33.06
C CYS A 369 9.24 14.57 34.10
N SER A 370 8.83 13.91 35.16
CA SER A 370 8.12 14.51 36.29
C SER A 370 8.90 15.66 36.98
N CYS A 371 10.23 15.65 36.85
CA CYS A 371 11.09 16.76 37.34
C CYS A 371 11.15 17.97 36.40
N GLY A 372 10.43 17.97 35.28
CA GLY A 372 10.39 19.04 34.30
C GLY A 372 11.48 19.02 33.22
N SER A 373 12.44 18.09 33.30
CA SER A 373 13.51 17.95 32.28
C SER A 373 13.10 17.08 31.12
N LEU A 374 13.57 17.38 29.90
CA LEU A 374 13.37 16.50 28.74
C LEU A 374 14.31 15.28 28.83
N MET A 375 13.73 14.09 28.67
CA MET A 375 14.45 12.84 28.59
C MET A 375 15.22 12.74 27.27
N LYS A 376 16.40 12.11 27.32
CA LYS A 376 17.27 11.83 26.16
C LYS A 376 17.27 10.33 25.89
N CYS A 377 17.29 9.96 24.61
CA CYS A 377 17.51 8.57 24.22
C CYS A 377 18.96 8.21 24.53
N GLU A 378 19.15 7.26 25.41
CA GLU A 378 20.47 6.77 25.82
C GLU A 378 20.82 5.48 25.11
N TYR A 379 19.82 4.65 24.85
CA TYR A 379 20.04 3.33 24.30
C TYR A 379 18.90 2.90 23.38
N THR A 380 19.25 2.27 22.24
CA THR A 380 18.31 1.62 21.32
C THR A 380 18.65 0.15 21.25
N TYR A 381 17.70 -0.70 21.54
CA TYR A 381 17.81 -2.15 21.43
C TYR A 381 16.99 -2.68 20.27
N ASP A 382 17.63 -3.39 19.34
CA ASP A 382 16.97 -4.14 18.26
C ASP A 382 17.43 -5.60 18.32
N PRO A 383 16.54 -6.56 18.66
CA PRO A 383 16.88 -7.97 18.78
C PRO A 383 17.25 -8.63 17.45
N PHE A 384 16.95 -7.99 16.31
CA PHE A 384 17.25 -8.51 14.97
C PHE A 384 18.57 -8.00 14.40
N GLU A 385 19.14 -6.94 15.01
CA GLU A 385 20.43 -6.35 14.61
C GLU A 385 21.60 -6.77 15.54
N GLY A 386 21.33 -7.59 16.56
CA GLY A 386 22.34 -8.21 17.38
C GLY A 386 22.83 -7.39 18.59
N GLY A 387 22.03 -6.46 19.10
CA GLY A 387 22.28 -5.78 20.36
C GLY A 387 22.05 -6.68 21.57
N THR A 388 22.77 -6.45 22.67
CA THR A 388 22.45 -7.07 23.96
C THR A 388 21.32 -6.31 24.65
N PRO A 389 20.28 -7.00 25.14
CA PRO A 389 19.23 -6.33 25.91
C PRO A 389 19.82 -5.77 27.21
N ASN A 390 19.25 -4.69 27.71
CA ASN A 390 19.57 -4.21 29.02
C ASN A 390 19.05 -5.23 30.04
N ASP A 391 19.95 -6.00 30.64
CA ASP A 391 19.65 -7.14 31.51
C ASP A 391 18.72 -6.77 32.68
N ARG A 392 18.80 -5.53 33.15
CA ARG A 392 17.94 -5.02 34.23
C ARG A 392 16.46 -4.96 33.87
N LEU A 393 16.15 -4.64 32.61
CA LEU A 393 14.78 -4.56 32.12
C LEU A 393 14.18 -5.93 31.78
N TYR A 394 15.04 -6.88 31.42
CA TYR A 394 14.60 -8.24 31.07
C TYR A 394 14.36 -9.12 32.29
N SER A 395 15.14 -8.96 33.38
CA SER A 395 15.01 -9.81 34.55
C SER A 395 13.70 -9.63 35.32
N GLU A 396 13.18 -8.40 35.39
CA GLU A 396 11.93 -8.12 36.15
C GLU A 396 10.64 -8.36 35.33
N LYS A 397 10.63 -8.11 34.02
CA LYS A 397 9.43 -8.26 33.18
C LYS A 397 9.31 -9.60 32.48
N CYS A 398 10.43 -10.26 32.15
CA CYS A 398 10.40 -11.57 31.52
C CYS A 398 9.70 -12.65 32.36
N ILE A 399 9.81 -12.53 33.69
CA ILE A 399 9.18 -13.46 34.64
C ILE A 399 7.65 -13.28 34.67
N ASN A 400 7.15 -12.05 34.46
CA ASN A 400 5.72 -11.73 34.56
C ASN A 400 4.96 -11.76 33.23
N ASP A 401 5.63 -11.51 32.10
CA ASP A 401 5.00 -11.38 30.77
C ASP A 401 5.27 -12.55 29.81
N CYS A 402 6.02 -13.59 30.25
CA CYS A 402 6.13 -14.84 29.50
C CYS A 402 4.75 -15.51 29.41
N ARG A 403 3.95 -15.10 28.46
CA ARG A 403 2.74 -15.84 28.05
C ARG A 403 3.18 -17.18 27.50
N ARG A 404 3.20 -18.17 28.39
CA ARG A 404 3.45 -19.56 28.04
C ARG A 404 2.24 -20.05 27.23
N TYR A 405 2.42 -20.21 25.93
CA TYR A 405 1.48 -20.97 25.12
C TYR A 405 1.83 -22.44 25.25
N THR A 406 0.98 -23.22 25.91
CA THR A 406 1.04 -24.67 25.89
C THR A 406 0.29 -25.18 24.67
N TYR A 407 0.98 -25.78 23.72
CA TYR A 407 0.41 -26.52 22.61
C TYR A 407 0.85 -27.98 22.72
N GLN A 408 -0.08 -28.93 22.83
CA GLN A 408 0.17 -30.37 22.96
C GLN A 408 1.13 -30.75 24.11
N ASN A 409 0.96 -30.15 25.28
CA ASN A 409 1.80 -30.35 26.47
C ASN A 409 3.26 -29.85 26.37
N GLU A 410 3.61 -29.18 25.32
CA GLU A 410 4.91 -28.49 25.20
C GLU A 410 4.74 -26.97 25.43
N THR A 411 5.61 -26.40 26.26
CA THR A 411 5.62 -24.97 26.54
C THR A 411 6.55 -24.28 25.56
N TYR A 412 5.98 -23.49 24.63
CA TYR A 412 6.75 -22.70 23.68
C TYR A 412 6.95 -21.29 24.22
N CYS A 413 8.20 -20.86 24.31
CA CYS A 413 8.54 -19.48 24.50
C CYS A 413 8.49 -18.75 23.14
N LEU A 414 7.78 -17.64 23.04
CA LEU A 414 7.74 -16.79 21.83
C LEU A 414 9.08 -16.08 21.56
N TRP A 415 10.06 -16.30 22.42
CA TRP A 415 11.36 -15.67 22.39
C TRP A 415 12.46 -16.64 21.97
N PRO A 416 13.22 -16.38 20.87
CA PRO A 416 14.28 -17.29 20.41
C PRO A 416 15.50 -17.38 21.33
N TYR A 417 15.61 -16.53 22.35
CA TYR A 417 16.73 -16.50 23.30
C TYR A 417 16.29 -16.69 24.76
N CYS A 418 15.05 -17.02 25.03
CA CYS A 418 14.62 -17.33 26.39
C CYS A 418 15.18 -18.71 26.79
N GLN A 419 16.27 -18.74 27.54
CA GLN A 419 16.74 -19.93 28.27
C GLN A 419 15.84 -20.13 29.50
N CYS A 420 14.59 -20.51 29.26
CA CYS A 420 13.73 -21.02 30.32
C CYS A 420 14.11 -22.48 30.54
N SER A 421 15.08 -22.74 31.43
CA SER A 421 15.32 -24.05 32.04
C SER A 421 14.13 -24.46 32.90
#